data_d309dc45dd60ac19586a2fc584d81ea3
#
_entry.id   d309dc45dd60ac19586a2fc584d81ea3
#
_cell.length_a   1.000
_cell.length_b   1.000
_cell.length_c   1.000
_cell.angle_alpha   90.00
_cell.angle_beta   90.00
_cell.angle_gamma   90.00
#
_symmetry.space_group_name_H-M   'P 1'
#
loop_
_entity.id
_entity.type
_entity.pdbx_description
1 polymer ?
#
loop_
_entity_poly.entity_id
_entity_poly.type
_entity_poly.pdbx_seq_one_letter_code
_entity_poly.pdbx_strand_id
1 'polypeptide(L)'
;LVPLTVIFISAILGSFALKANPLPRTSIPTMDAMPDSIPSNLSPIFTREVLHWSDSIVRWASASNLDPNLVATIMQIESCGDPRATSSAGAMGLFQVMPFHFAATDDPYNPETNAARGLNYLVRSLTAANGDARLAMAGYNGGISVIYRYEGNWHAQTKRYVQYGAPIYSDAISGVNPSNALNEWYMKYGASLCRQASQRLGLP
;
A
#
# COMPACT_ATOMS: atom_id res chain seq x y z
N LEU A 1 -47.58 -43.14 49.31
CA LEU A 1 -48.29 -43.01 48.00
C LEU A 1 -49.09 -41.71 48.03
N VAL A 2 -48.56 -40.67 47.34
CA VAL A 2 -49.24 -39.38 47.16
C VAL A 2 -49.50 -39.23 45.69
N PRO A 3 -50.72 -38.99 45.18
CA PRO A 3 -50.97 -38.82 43.80
C PRO A 3 -50.54 -37.39 43.32
N LEU A 4 -49.81 -37.35 42.22
CA LEU A 4 -49.53 -36.15 41.47
C LEU A 4 -50.73 -35.62 40.74
N THR A 5 -51.24 -34.47 41.14
CA THR A 5 -52.28 -33.74 40.39
C THR A 5 -51.57 -32.86 39.32
N VAL A 6 -51.80 -33.20 38.08
CA VAL A 6 -51.35 -32.41 36.92
C VAL A 6 -52.37 -31.29 36.69
N ILE A 7 -51.96 -30.05 36.87
CA ILE A 7 -52.70 -28.83 36.55
C ILE A 7 -52.37 -28.41 35.13
N PHE A 8 -53.32 -28.52 34.21
CA PHE A 8 -53.27 -27.96 32.88
C PHE A 8 -53.59 -26.46 32.96
N ILE A 9 -52.55 -25.62 32.70
CA ILE A 9 -52.74 -24.17 32.49
C ILE A 9 -52.90 -23.95 31.00
N SER A 10 -54.08 -23.64 30.54
CA SER A 10 -54.36 -23.21 29.19
C SER A 10 -53.93 -21.77 29.02
N ALA A 11 -52.79 -21.56 28.34
CA ALA A 11 -52.34 -20.22 27.97
C ALA A 11 -53.10 -19.75 26.71
N ILE A 12 -53.93 -18.73 26.88
CA ILE A 12 -54.56 -17.99 25.79
C ILE A 12 -53.47 -17.15 25.09
N LEU A 13 -53.06 -17.54 23.89
CA LEU A 13 -52.19 -16.76 23.02
C LEU A 13 -53.00 -15.62 22.39
N GLY A 14 -52.94 -14.45 23.01
CA GLY A 14 -53.38 -13.22 22.39
C GLY A 14 -52.37 -12.80 21.32
N SER A 15 -52.78 -12.84 20.04
CA SER A 15 -51.97 -12.34 18.91
C SER A 15 -51.95 -10.81 18.95
N PHE A 16 -50.92 -10.23 19.54
CA PHE A 16 -50.59 -8.82 19.31
C PHE A 16 -49.78 -8.70 18.01
N ALA A 17 -50.44 -8.28 16.95
CA ALA A 17 -49.79 -7.86 15.72
C ALA A 17 -49.01 -6.53 15.99
N LEU A 18 -47.74 -6.63 16.33
CA LEU A 18 -46.86 -5.49 16.33
C LEU A 18 -46.66 -5.05 14.87
N LYS A 19 -47.22 -3.90 14.51
CA LYS A 19 -46.84 -3.18 13.29
C LYS A 19 -45.37 -2.80 13.43
N ALA A 20 -44.48 -3.59 12.81
CA ALA A 20 -43.09 -3.20 12.67
C ALA A 20 -43.01 -2.01 11.71
N ASN A 21 -42.68 -0.84 12.24
CA ASN A 21 -42.24 0.27 11.42
C ASN A 21 -40.95 -0.17 10.74
N PRO A 22 -40.80 -0.04 9.41
CA PRO A 22 -39.54 -0.29 8.77
C PRO A 22 -38.51 0.70 9.32
N LEU A 23 -37.42 0.18 9.87
CA LEU A 23 -36.24 0.97 10.25
C LEU A 23 -35.80 1.79 9.05
N PRO A 24 -35.40 3.06 9.24
CA PRO A 24 -34.82 3.85 8.16
C PRO A 24 -33.63 3.07 7.61
N ARG A 25 -33.64 2.77 6.31
CA ARG A 25 -32.47 2.26 5.60
C ARG A 25 -31.38 3.33 5.75
N THR A 26 -30.47 3.10 6.68
CA THR A 26 -29.19 3.78 6.67
C THR A 26 -28.57 3.42 5.33
N SER A 27 -28.46 4.40 4.43
CA SER A 27 -27.67 4.25 3.22
C SER A 27 -26.27 3.88 3.68
N ILE A 28 -25.85 2.65 3.36
CA ILE A 28 -24.45 2.24 3.45
C ILE A 28 -23.72 3.28 2.62
N PRO A 29 -22.72 4.01 3.17
CA PRO A 29 -21.92 4.88 2.34
C PRO A 29 -21.40 4.01 1.21
N THR A 30 -21.78 4.34 -0.02
CA THR A 30 -21.17 3.81 -1.23
C THR A 30 -19.68 3.98 -1.02
N MET A 31 -18.93 2.86 -0.96
CA MET A 31 -17.49 2.90 -1.12
C MET A 31 -17.26 3.76 -2.36
N ASP A 32 -16.58 4.90 -2.17
CA ASP A 32 -16.09 5.68 -3.29
C ASP A 32 -15.36 4.66 -4.18
N ALA A 33 -15.89 4.48 -5.38
CA ALA A 33 -15.38 3.51 -6.33
C ALA A 33 -13.89 3.79 -6.48
N MET A 34 -13.07 2.76 -6.39
CA MET A 34 -11.69 2.84 -6.88
C MET A 34 -11.76 3.50 -8.27
N PRO A 35 -10.89 4.47 -8.58
CA PRO A 35 -10.98 5.18 -9.85
C PRO A 35 -11.07 4.14 -10.98
N ASP A 36 -12.10 4.29 -11.83
CA ASP A 36 -12.48 3.33 -12.89
C ASP A 36 -11.38 3.12 -13.95
N SER A 37 -10.24 3.81 -13.83
CA SER A 37 -9.07 3.62 -14.68
C SER A 37 -7.79 3.90 -13.88
N ILE A 38 -6.92 2.89 -13.79
CA ILE A 38 -5.55 3.09 -13.33
C ILE A 38 -4.88 4.01 -14.35
N PRO A 39 -4.27 5.14 -13.93
CA PRO A 39 -3.56 6.01 -14.85
C PRO A 39 -2.51 5.21 -15.59
N SER A 40 -2.60 5.16 -16.92
CA SER A 40 -1.63 4.46 -17.76
C SER A 40 -0.30 5.22 -17.85
N ASN A 41 -0.26 6.48 -17.41
CA ASN A 41 0.88 7.36 -17.54
C ASN A 41 1.62 7.52 -16.21
N LEU A 42 2.91 7.23 -16.25
CA LEU A 42 3.83 7.56 -15.17
C LEU A 42 4.11 9.07 -15.17
N SER A 43 4.00 9.70 -14.01
CA SER A 43 4.30 11.12 -13.83
C SER A 43 5.79 11.40 -14.08
N PRO A 44 6.13 12.53 -14.74
CA PRO A 44 7.52 12.90 -14.99
C PRO A 44 8.25 13.49 -13.77
N ILE A 45 7.60 13.57 -12.60
CA ILE A 45 8.22 14.19 -11.41
C ILE A 45 9.35 13.36 -10.81
N PHE A 46 9.36 12.04 -11.01
CA PHE A 46 10.33 11.13 -10.43
C PHE A 46 11.76 11.41 -10.91
N THR A 47 12.74 10.99 -10.10
CA THR A 47 14.13 11.15 -10.51
C THR A 47 14.45 10.32 -11.76
N ARG A 48 15.49 10.71 -12.50
CA ARG A 48 15.89 10.02 -13.74
C ARG A 48 16.21 8.55 -13.53
N GLU A 49 16.68 8.19 -12.34
CA GLU A 49 16.97 6.80 -11.97
C GLU A 49 15.70 5.95 -11.89
N VAL A 50 14.61 6.51 -11.34
CA VAL A 50 13.30 5.86 -11.33
C VAL A 50 12.67 5.90 -12.71
N LEU A 51 12.77 7.02 -13.44
CA LEU A 51 12.26 7.13 -14.81
C LEU A 51 12.98 6.20 -15.80
N HIS A 52 14.21 5.78 -15.51
CA HIS A 52 14.90 4.71 -16.27
C HIS A 52 14.05 3.42 -16.32
N TRP A 53 13.22 3.18 -15.33
CA TRP A 53 12.35 2.00 -15.22
C TRP A 53 10.91 2.24 -15.73
N SER A 54 10.63 3.36 -16.43
CA SER A 54 9.27 3.78 -16.80
C SER A 54 8.45 2.67 -17.44
N ASP A 55 8.97 2.02 -18.50
CA ASP A 55 8.25 0.96 -19.20
C ASP A 55 8.01 -0.27 -18.31
N SER A 56 8.99 -0.59 -17.47
CA SER A 56 8.88 -1.69 -16.51
C SER A 56 7.87 -1.38 -15.40
N ILE A 57 7.89 -0.16 -14.86
CA ILE A 57 6.94 0.30 -13.84
C ILE A 57 5.51 0.20 -14.37
N VAL A 58 5.24 0.72 -15.57
CA VAL A 58 3.90 0.65 -16.18
C VAL A 58 3.47 -0.80 -16.40
N ARG A 59 4.35 -1.64 -16.91
CA ARG A 59 4.08 -3.07 -17.13
C ARG A 59 3.81 -3.81 -15.80
N TRP A 60 4.65 -3.61 -14.79
CA TRP A 60 4.48 -4.26 -13.47
C TRP A 60 3.24 -3.77 -12.75
N ALA A 61 2.95 -2.47 -12.80
CA ALA A 61 1.76 -1.85 -12.23
C ALA A 61 0.50 -2.44 -12.86
N SER A 62 0.44 -2.50 -14.20
CA SER A 62 -0.67 -3.11 -14.94
C SER A 62 -0.87 -4.59 -14.56
N ALA A 63 0.20 -5.38 -14.52
CA ALA A 63 0.13 -6.80 -14.15
C ALA A 63 -0.35 -7.04 -12.71
N SER A 64 -0.16 -6.06 -11.82
CA SER A 64 -0.52 -6.13 -10.40
C SER A 64 -1.79 -5.35 -10.06
N ASN A 65 -2.45 -4.75 -11.04
CA ASN A 65 -3.59 -3.85 -10.87
C ASN A 65 -3.30 -2.71 -9.87
N LEU A 66 -2.14 -2.06 -10.04
CA LEU A 66 -1.68 -0.94 -9.23
C LEU A 66 -1.54 0.34 -10.05
N ASP A 67 -1.63 1.49 -9.39
CA ASP A 67 -1.27 2.78 -9.97
C ASP A 67 0.26 2.84 -10.22
N PRO A 68 0.74 3.11 -11.45
CA PRO A 68 2.15 3.20 -11.75
C PRO A 68 2.87 4.29 -10.93
N ASN A 69 2.18 5.38 -10.55
CA ASN A 69 2.75 6.42 -9.71
C ASN A 69 2.94 5.94 -8.26
N LEU A 70 2.06 5.06 -7.76
CA LEU A 70 2.26 4.42 -6.46
C LEU A 70 3.49 3.51 -6.50
N VAL A 71 3.61 2.68 -7.53
CA VAL A 71 4.76 1.78 -7.74
C VAL A 71 6.06 2.58 -7.82
N ALA A 72 6.08 3.66 -8.60
CA ALA A 72 7.24 4.55 -8.72
C ALA A 72 7.59 5.25 -7.40
N THR A 73 6.58 5.67 -6.63
CA THR A 73 6.82 6.29 -5.32
C THR A 73 7.48 5.33 -4.34
N ILE A 74 7.04 4.07 -4.29
CA ILE A 74 7.68 3.03 -3.48
C ILE A 74 9.14 2.85 -3.94
N MET A 75 9.39 2.62 -5.24
CA MET A 75 10.74 2.48 -5.79
C MET A 75 11.63 3.69 -5.49
N GLN A 76 11.08 4.90 -5.61
CA GLN A 76 11.80 6.15 -5.33
C GLN A 76 12.37 6.18 -3.92
N ILE A 77 11.56 5.85 -2.93
CA ILE A 77 11.94 5.92 -1.51
C ILE A 77 12.81 4.73 -1.10
N GLU A 78 12.53 3.55 -1.63
CA GLU A 78 13.22 2.32 -1.25
C GLU A 78 14.65 2.23 -1.78
N SER A 79 14.85 2.54 -3.05
CA SER A 79 16.15 2.33 -3.70
C SER A 79 16.57 3.45 -4.65
N CYS A 80 15.68 4.42 -4.92
CA CYS A 80 15.84 5.35 -6.04
C CYS A 80 16.10 4.63 -7.39
N GLY A 81 15.55 3.43 -7.57
CA GLY A 81 15.74 2.64 -8.78
C GLY A 81 17.05 1.84 -8.84
N ASP A 82 17.77 1.68 -7.74
CA ASP A 82 18.97 0.82 -7.68
C ASP A 82 18.57 -0.67 -7.57
N PRO A 83 18.78 -1.49 -8.63
CA PRO A 83 18.41 -2.91 -8.60
C PRO A 83 19.28 -3.74 -7.67
N ARG A 84 20.41 -3.22 -7.22
CA ARG A 84 21.37 -3.92 -6.35
C ARG A 84 21.49 -3.29 -4.96
N ALA A 85 20.52 -2.44 -4.60
CA ALA A 85 20.49 -1.86 -3.27
C ALA A 85 20.34 -2.95 -2.20
N THR A 86 21.09 -2.81 -1.10
CA THR A 86 20.96 -3.68 0.08
C THR A 86 21.00 -2.80 1.32
N SER A 87 19.97 -2.88 2.15
CA SER A 87 19.92 -2.14 3.40
C SER A 87 20.70 -2.84 4.51
N SER A 88 20.99 -2.12 5.58
CA SER A 88 21.60 -2.69 6.80
C SER A 88 20.74 -3.77 7.46
N ALA A 89 19.42 -3.75 7.22
CA ALA A 89 18.48 -4.76 7.69
C ALA A 89 18.36 -5.97 6.74
N GLY A 90 19.08 -5.97 5.61
CA GLY A 90 19.08 -7.03 4.63
C GLY A 90 17.95 -6.97 3.60
N ALA A 91 17.22 -5.86 3.49
CA ALA A 91 16.27 -5.65 2.41
C ALA A 91 17.01 -5.45 1.07
N MET A 92 16.46 -5.98 -0.03
CA MET A 92 17.19 -6.13 -1.30
C MET A 92 16.43 -5.58 -2.49
N GLY A 93 17.17 -4.98 -3.44
CA GLY A 93 16.74 -4.60 -4.78
C GLY A 93 15.85 -3.37 -4.84
N LEU A 94 15.19 -3.20 -6.00
CA LEU A 94 14.39 -2.02 -6.37
C LEU A 94 13.35 -1.63 -5.33
N PHE A 95 12.67 -2.64 -4.76
CA PHE A 95 11.56 -2.50 -3.83
C PHE A 95 11.92 -2.85 -2.39
N GLN A 96 13.22 -3.01 -2.08
CA GLN A 96 13.77 -3.33 -0.76
C GLN A 96 13.00 -4.47 -0.08
N VAL A 97 12.89 -5.58 -0.78
CA VAL A 97 12.15 -6.76 -0.33
C VAL A 97 12.99 -7.53 0.68
N MET A 98 12.38 -7.88 1.83
CA MET A 98 13.06 -8.67 2.86
C MET A 98 13.29 -10.12 2.42
N PRO A 99 14.40 -10.75 2.87
CA PRO A 99 14.80 -12.11 2.45
C PRO A 99 13.70 -13.17 2.55
N PHE A 100 12.88 -13.10 3.59
CA PHE A 100 11.81 -14.08 3.86
C PHE A 100 10.61 -14.00 2.91
N HIS A 101 10.59 -12.99 2.03
CA HIS A 101 9.58 -12.88 0.97
C HIS A 101 10.01 -13.55 -0.34
N PHE A 102 11.27 -13.96 -0.47
CA PHE A 102 11.78 -14.66 -1.63
C PHE A 102 11.66 -16.19 -1.47
N ALA A 103 11.43 -16.89 -2.58
CA ALA A 103 11.61 -18.34 -2.64
C ALA A 103 13.11 -18.69 -2.72
N ALA A 104 13.47 -19.91 -2.36
CA ALA A 104 14.87 -20.36 -2.38
C ALA A 104 15.54 -20.29 -3.76
N THR A 105 14.74 -20.29 -4.84
CA THR A 105 15.19 -20.23 -6.23
C THR A 105 15.18 -18.81 -6.81
N ASP A 106 14.71 -17.81 -6.06
CA ASP A 106 14.63 -16.43 -6.53
C ASP A 106 16.03 -15.78 -6.53
N ASP A 107 16.30 -14.97 -7.56
CA ASP A 107 17.36 -13.96 -7.50
C ASP A 107 16.77 -12.64 -6.99
N PRO A 108 17.10 -12.22 -5.76
CA PRO A 108 16.55 -11.01 -5.17
C PRO A 108 16.92 -9.71 -5.92
N TYR A 109 17.99 -9.72 -6.69
CA TYR A 109 18.47 -8.57 -7.45
C TYR A 109 18.04 -8.60 -8.92
N ASN A 110 17.38 -9.66 -9.36
CA ASN A 110 16.70 -9.64 -10.66
C ASN A 110 15.49 -8.69 -10.58
N PRO A 111 15.42 -7.65 -11.44
CA PRO A 111 14.36 -6.63 -11.37
C PRO A 111 12.94 -7.20 -11.44
N GLU A 112 12.71 -8.19 -12.31
CA GLU A 112 11.37 -8.81 -12.47
C GLU A 112 10.96 -9.59 -11.21
N THR A 113 11.88 -10.37 -10.66
CA THR A 113 11.65 -11.11 -9.42
C THR A 113 11.41 -10.19 -8.24
N ASN A 114 12.25 -9.14 -8.11
CA ASN A 114 12.13 -8.17 -7.03
C ASN A 114 10.80 -7.41 -7.11
N ALA A 115 10.41 -6.95 -8.30
CA ALA A 115 9.13 -6.32 -8.54
C ALA A 115 7.96 -7.26 -8.21
N ALA A 116 7.99 -8.51 -8.69
CA ALA A 116 6.92 -9.47 -8.40
C ALA A 116 6.72 -9.68 -6.89
N ARG A 117 7.79 -9.80 -6.11
CA ARG A 117 7.71 -9.97 -4.65
C ARG A 117 7.28 -8.70 -3.92
N GLY A 118 7.89 -7.55 -4.27
CA GLY A 118 7.57 -6.25 -3.65
C GLY A 118 6.14 -5.81 -3.95
N LEU A 119 5.70 -5.90 -5.20
CA LEU A 119 4.36 -5.48 -5.59
C LEU A 119 3.27 -6.42 -5.05
N ASN A 120 3.53 -7.72 -4.95
CA ASN A 120 2.61 -8.63 -4.25
C ASN A 120 2.40 -8.17 -2.79
N TYR A 121 3.47 -7.76 -2.12
CA TYR A 121 3.35 -7.23 -0.75
C TYR A 121 2.61 -5.90 -0.71
N LEU A 122 2.83 -5.00 -1.69
CA LEU A 122 2.12 -3.74 -1.82
C LEU A 122 0.61 -3.93 -2.05
N VAL A 123 0.23 -4.87 -2.94
CA VAL A 123 -1.18 -5.24 -3.16
C VAL A 123 -1.84 -5.69 -1.87
N ARG A 124 -1.17 -6.56 -1.10
CA ARG A 124 -1.69 -7.01 0.20
C ARG A 124 -1.85 -5.85 1.20
N SER A 125 -0.89 -4.92 1.22
CA SER A 125 -0.96 -3.73 2.06
C SER A 125 -2.10 -2.81 1.64
N LEU A 126 -2.29 -2.61 0.33
CA LEU A 126 -3.37 -1.78 -0.22
C LEU A 126 -4.76 -2.40 0.06
N THR A 127 -4.88 -3.71 -0.08
CA THR A 127 -6.09 -4.45 0.28
C THR A 127 -6.42 -4.29 1.77
N ALA A 128 -5.43 -4.46 2.64
CA ALA A 128 -5.59 -4.28 4.09
C ALA A 128 -5.94 -2.83 4.48
N ALA A 129 -5.48 -1.87 3.69
CA ALA A 129 -5.75 -0.44 3.84
C ALA A 129 -7.07 0.01 3.17
N ASN A 130 -7.89 -0.92 2.64
CA ASN A 130 -9.11 -0.61 1.89
C ASN A 130 -8.90 0.41 0.74
N GLY A 131 -7.78 0.32 0.05
CA GLY A 131 -7.42 1.19 -1.06
C GLY A 131 -6.73 2.51 -0.67
N ASP A 132 -6.59 2.82 0.60
CA ASP A 132 -5.85 4.00 1.05
C ASP A 132 -4.34 3.81 0.82
N ALA A 133 -3.80 4.52 -0.17
CA ALA A 133 -2.39 4.44 -0.55
C ALA A 133 -1.45 4.90 0.60
N ARG A 134 -1.84 5.88 1.40
CA ARG A 134 -1.06 6.39 2.53
C ARG A 134 -0.92 5.31 3.61
N LEU A 135 -2.02 4.66 3.97
CA LEU A 135 -2.01 3.55 4.93
C LEU A 135 -1.30 2.32 4.34
N ALA A 136 -1.45 2.06 3.05
CA ALA A 136 -0.72 0.98 2.36
C ALA A 136 0.80 1.20 2.42
N MET A 137 1.28 2.42 2.27
CA MET A 137 2.69 2.77 2.46
C MET A 137 3.16 2.50 3.89
N ALA A 138 2.34 2.79 4.91
CA ALA A 138 2.65 2.44 6.28
C ALA A 138 2.76 0.91 6.46
N GLY A 139 1.83 0.17 5.89
CA GLY A 139 1.83 -1.29 5.89
C GLY A 139 3.01 -1.90 5.15
N TYR A 140 3.40 -1.29 4.04
CA TYR A 140 4.56 -1.72 3.25
C TYR A 140 5.86 -1.61 4.06
N ASN A 141 6.11 -0.46 4.67
CA ASN A 141 7.33 -0.21 5.43
C ASN A 141 7.32 -0.85 6.83
N GLY A 142 6.22 -0.74 7.56
CA GLY A 142 6.13 -1.14 8.96
C GLY A 142 5.50 -2.51 9.22
N GLY A 143 5.10 -3.21 8.15
CA GLY A 143 4.33 -4.44 8.21
C GLY A 143 2.82 -4.17 8.25
N ILE A 144 2.02 -5.03 7.59
CA ILE A 144 0.57 -4.83 7.40
C ILE A 144 -0.18 -4.58 8.72
N SER A 145 0.28 -5.14 9.83
CA SER A 145 -0.36 -4.94 11.14
C SER A 145 -0.36 -3.50 11.64
N VAL A 146 0.53 -2.62 11.13
CA VAL A 146 0.54 -1.20 11.56
C VAL A 146 -0.66 -0.42 11.04
N ILE A 147 -1.28 -0.87 9.94
CA ILE A 147 -2.48 -0.27 9.36
C ILE A 147 -3.62 -0.19 10.38
N TYR A 148 -3.71 -1.17 11.26
CA TYR A 148 -4.76 -1.28 12.28
C TYR A 148 -4.39 -0.63 13.62
N ARG A 149 -3.23 0.06 13.69
CA ARG A 149 -2.76 0.72 14.90
C ARG A 149 -2.95 2.22 14.81
N TYR A 150 -3.14 2.85 15.96
CA TYR A 150 -3.09 4.30 16.06
C TYR A 150 -1.71 4.81 15.57
N GLU A 151 -1.70 5.80 14.67
CA GLU A 151 -0.48 6.31 14.02
C GLU A 151 0.58 6.79 15.01
N GLY A 152 0.15 7.31 16.17
CA GLY A 152 1.05 7.71 17.27
C GLY A 152 1.98 6.58 17.71
N ASN A 153 1.54 5.32 17.56
CA ASN A 153 2.27 4.12 17.95
C ASN A 153 3.14 3.53 16.83
N TRP A 154 3.14 4.13 15.64
CA TRP A 154 4.02 3.68 14.57
C TRP A 154 5.48 3.98 14.90
N HIS A 155 6.38 3.11 14.45
CA HIS A 155 7.81 3.39 14.54
C HIS A 155 8.17 4.68 13.78
N ALA A 156 9.19 5.38 14.27
CA ALA A 156 9.63 6.63 13.65
C ALA A 156 9.99 6.48 12.17
N GLN A 157 10.54 5.32 11.78
CA GLN A 157 10.85 4.99 10.39
C GLN A 157 9.56 4.97 9.54
N THR A 158 8.51 4.30 9.98
CA THR A 158 7.23 4.21 9.26
C THR A 158 6.55 5.58 9.17
N LYS A 159 6.55 6.37 10.24
CA LYS A 159 6.04 7.74 10.22
C LYS A 159 6.77 8.58 9.16
N ARG A 160 8.09 8.52 9.14
CA ARG A 160 8.93 9.22 8.15
C ARG A 160 8.67 8.72 6.72
N TYR A 161 8.54 7.41 6.53
CA TYR A 161 8.23 6.81 5.23
C TYR A 161 6.94 7.41 4.64
N VAL A 162 5.88 7.43 5.42
CA VAL A 162 4.58 7.99 5.01
C VAL A 162 4.64 9.51 4.86
N GLN A 163 5.38 10.21 5.73
CA GLN A 163 5.54 11.66 5.68
C GLN A 163 6.10 12.14 4.34
N TYR A 164 6.97 11.36 3.71
CA TYR A 164 7.53 11.69 2.39
C TYR A 164 6.82 10.99 1.25
N GLY A 165 6.47 9.73 1.39
CA GLY A 165 5.84 8.95 0.33
C GLY A 165 4.47 9.45 -0.07
N ALA A 166 3.61 9.74 0.89
CA ALA A 166 2.25 10.15 0.57
C ALA A 166 2.17 11.50 -0.18
N PRO A 167 2.91 12.56 0.20
CA PRO A 167 2.94 13.78 -0.60
C PRO A 167 3.57 13.62 -1.99
N ILE A 168 4.63 12.82 -2.14
CA ILE A 168 5.23 12.52 -3.46
C ILE A 168 4.21 11.86 -4.37
N TYR A 169 3.50 10.85 -3.86
CA TYR A 169 2.44 10.18 -4.61
C TYR A 169 1.30 11.14 -4.96
N SER A 170 0.87 11.97 -4.01
CA SER A 170 -0.16 13.00 -4.24
C SER A 170 0.23 13.96 -5.35
N ASP A 171 1.47 14.48 -5.35
CA ASP A 171 1.97 15.35 -6.41
C ASP A 171 1.98 14.63 -7.77
N ALA A 172 2.41 13.36 -7.78
CA ALA A 172 2.47 12.56 -9.00
C ALA A 172 1.11 12.38 -9.67
N ILE A 173 0.06 12.06 -8.89
CA ILE A 173 -1.29 11.84 -9.44
C ILE A 173 -2.03 13.14 -9.73
N SER A 174 -1.65 14.24 -9.09
CA SER A 174 -2.25 15.56 -9.30
C SER A 174 -1.59 16.36 -10.42
N GLY A 175 -0.55 15.82 -11.05
CA GLY A 175 0.18 16.48 -12.14
C GLY A 175 1.03 17.69 -11.69
N VAL A 176 1.35 17.78 -10.40
CA VAL A 176 2.22 18.84 -9.85
C VAL A 176 3.65 18.58 -10.28
N ASN A 177 4.23 19.46 -11.10
CA ASN A 177 5.60 19.35 -11.59
C ASN A 177 6.24 20.76 -11.66
N PRO A 178 7.35 21.04 -10.97
CA PRO A 178 8.12 20.12 -10.12
C PRO A 178 7.43 19.80 -8.77
N SER A 179 7.72 18.61 -8.20
CA SER A 179 7.24 18.23 -6.87
C SER A 179 8.15 18.77 -5.77
N ASN A 180 7.60 19.63 -4.91
CA ASN A 180 8.32 20.09 -3.73
C ASN A 180 8.54 18.96 -2.71
N ALA A 181 7.59 18.03 -2.60
CA ALA A 181 7.70 16.89 -1.70
C ALA A 181 8.87 15.96 -2.09
N LEU A 182 9.01 15.66 -3.39
CA LEU A 182 10.13 14.89 -3.88
C LEU A 182 11.46 15.61 -3.65
N ASN A 183 11.52 16.91 -3.94
CA ASN A 183 12.74 17.70 -3.72
C ASN A 183 13.15 17.71 -2.24
N GLU A 184 12.20 17.89 -1.32
CA GLU A 184 12.46 17.86 0.12
C GLU A 184 13.02 16.49 0.56
N TRP A 185 12.38 15.39 0.12
CA TRP A 185 12.89 14.04 0.38
C TRP A 185 14.30 13.85 -0.19
N TYR A 186 14.52 14.27 -1.46
CA TYR A 186 15.80 14.14 -2.14
C TYR A 186 16.91 14.82 -1.37
N MET A 187 16.70 16.06 -0.95
CA MET A 187 17.72 16.84 -0.23
C MET A 187 18.04 16.26 1.15
N LYS A 188 17.06 15.65 1.83
CA LYS A 188 17.26 15.11 3.18
C LYS A 188 17.80 13.68 3.20
N TYR A 189 17.35 12.84 2.27
CA TYR A 189 17.58 11.38 2.32
C TYR A 189 17.98 10.78 0.97
N GLY A 190 17.46 11.31 -0.13
CA GLY A 190 17.52 10.67 -1.45
C GLY A 190 18.84 10.86 -2.17
N ALA A 191 19.54 12.00 -1.98
CA ALA A 191 20.68 12.39 -2.82
C ALA A 191 21.81 11.35 -2.90
N SER A 192 22.16 10.71 -1.79
CA SER A 192 23.18 9.64 -1.79
C SER A 192 22.65 8.34 -2.42
N LEU A 193 21.39 8.02 -2.14
CA LEU A 193 20.73 6.83 -2.67
C LEU A 193 20.61 6.89 -4.20
N CYS A 194 20.09 8.01 -4.72
CA CYS A 194 19.95 8.22 -6.17
C CYS A 194 21.30 8.30 -6.89
N ARG A 195 22.31 8.91 -6.29
CA ARG A 195 23.67 8.90 -6.86
C ARG A 195 24.23 7.48 -6.98
N GLN A 196 24.00 6.62 -5.98
CA GLN A 196 24.39 5.21 -6.05
C GLN A 196 23.61 4.49 -7.18
N ALA A 197 22.31 4.73 -7.30
CA ALA A 197 21.50 4.20 -8.38
C ALA A 197 22.00 4.63 -9.76
N SER A 198 22.29 5.94 -9.95
CA SER A 198 22.88 6.47 -11.19
C SER A 198 24.15 5.73 -11.59
N GLN A 199 25.08 5.54 -10.63
CA GLN A 199 26.33 4.84 -10.89
C GLN A 199 26.12 3.39 -11.34
N ARG A 200 25.17 2.68 -10.74
CA ARG A 200 24.87 1.29 -11.08
C ARG A 200 24.13 1.15 -12.40
N LEU A 201 23.30 2.13 -12.74
CA LEU A 201 22.55 2.18 -14.00
C LEU A 201 23.38 2.77 -15.16
N GLY A 202 24.59 3.28 -14.90
CA GLY A 202 25.40 3.95 -15.92
C GLY A 202 24.79 5.24 -16.42
N LEU A 203 23.97 5.91 -15.58
CA LEU A 203 23.37 7.19 -15.90
C LEU A 203 24.38 8.34 -15.63
N PRO A 204 24.44 9.37 -16.51
CA PRO A 204 25.37 10.49 -16.39
C PRO A 204 25.19 11.31 -15.11
#